data_02f5b4f9c616215a0a5db929e7321f90
#
_entry.id   02f5b4f9c616215a0a5db929e7321f90
#
_cell.length_a   1.000
_cell.length_b   1.000
_cell.length_c   1.000
_cell.angle_alpha   90.00
_cell.angle_beta   90.00
_cell.angle_gamma   90.00
#
_symmetry.space_group_name_H-M   'P 1'
#
loop_
_entity.id
_entity.type
_entity.pdbx_description
1 polymer ?
#
loop_
_entity_poly.entity_id
_entity_poly.type
_entity_poly.pdbx_seq_one_letter_code
_entity_poly.pdbx_strand_id
1 'polypeptide(L)'
;YADTDVVRVFVVLEDKPVLQQGYATRGIAGNAAAMAASKALEAKQAALAAEISANVLSGETLNVHWNLTLAANAMSVDLPYGKMDEVEALKGVKSVMLVPQYSIDPREQADLNTISSGNMIGSYNAWLEGYTGAGSRIAIVDTGLDSDHPSFNSAAFDYSLLVTSTKN
;
A
#
# COMPACT_ATOMS: atom_id res chain seq x y z
N TYR A 1 -18.67 5.94 16.67
CA TYR A 1 -17.93 5.11 17.63
C TYR A 1 -18.15 5.65 19.05
N ALA A 2 -18.22 4.74 20.04
CA ALA A 2 -18.12 5.12 21.44
C ALA A 2 -16.64 5.30 21.82
N ASP A 3 -16.36 6.09 22.88
CA ASP A 3 -14.97 6.36 23.30
C ASP A 3 -14.17 5.10 23.63
N THR A 4 -14.85 4.02 24.03
CA THR A 4 -14.25 2.72 24.36
C THR A 4 -14.08 1.78 23.16
N ASP A 5 -14.67 2.12 22.00
CA ASP A 5 -14.57 1.29 20.81
C ASP A 5 -13.12 1.27 20.33
N VAL A 6 -12.57 0.07 20.15
CA VAL A 6 -11.22 -0.06 19.59
C VAL A 6 -11.30 0.09 18.08
N VAL A 7 -10.61 1.09 17.56
CA VAL A 7 -10.58 1.44 16.15
C VAL A 7 -9.16 1.37 15.61
N ARG A 8 -9.02 1.05 14.33
CA ARG A 8 -7.74 1.13 13.64
C ARG A 8 -7.48 2.54 13.17
N VAL A 9 -6.29 3.06 13.47
CA VAL A 9 -5.88 4.39 13.07
C VAL A 9 -4.49 4.38 12.43
N PHE A 10 -4.21 5.40 11.62
CA PHE A 10 -2.85 5.79 11.28
C PHE A 10 -2.42 6.93 12.19
N VAL A 11 -1.34 6.72 12.94
CA VAL A 11 -0.60 7.76 13.65
C VAL A 11 0.51 8.23 12.73
N VAL A 12 0.35 9.42 12.15
CA VAL A 12 1.31 10.03 11.23
C VAL A 12 2.29 10.89 12.03
N LEU A 13 3.58 10.71 11.79
CA LEU A 13 4.65 11.44 12.46
C LEU A 13 5.10 12.66 11.65
N GLU A 14 5.69 13.67 12.34
CA GLU A 14 6.16 14.91 11.72
C GLU A 14 7.41 14.74 10.86
N ASP A 15 8.30 13.81 11.22
CA ASP A 15 9.53 13.57 10.49
C ASP A 15 9.24 13.11 9.04
N LYS A 16 10.03 13.62 8.10
CA LYS A 16 9.90 13.28 6.68
C LYS A 16 10.17 11.80 6.44
N PRO A 17 9.30 11.08 5.68
CA PRO A 17 9.58 9.72 5.23
C PRO A 17 10.80 9.68 4.30
N VAL A 18 11.36 8.49 4.10
CA VAL A 18 12.62 8.30 3.37
C VAL A 18 12.61 8.95 2.00
N LEU A 19 11.54 8.79 1.21
CA LEU A 19 11.45 9.39 -0.14
C LEU A 19 11.43 10.93 -0.12
N GLN A 20 10.91 11.54 0.94
CA GLN A 20 10.92 13.00 1.07
C GLN A 20 12.26 13.55 1.58
N GLN A 21 13.20 12.67 1.96
CA GLN A 21 14.57 13.04 2.32
C GLN A 21 15.51 13.09 1.09
N GLY A 22 14.97 12.89 -0.12
CA GLY A 22 15.73 13.01 -1.37
C GLY A 22 16.26 11.69 -1.94
N TYR A 23 15.92 10.56 -1.34
CA TYR A 23 16.32 9.25 -1.88
C TYR A 23 15.45 8.85 -3.09
N ALA A 24 16.09 8.38 -4.16
CA ALA A 24 15.38 7.87 -5.33
C ALA A 24 14.77 6.48 -5.05
N THR A 25 13.59 6.21 -5.61
CA THR A 25 12.93 4.92 -5.48
C THR A 25 13.69 3.78 -6.15
N ARG A 26 14.36 4.09 -7.29
CA ARG A 26 15.12 3.09 -8.04
C ARG A 26 16.35 2.64 -7.25
N GLY A 27 16.40 1.36 -6.91
CA GLY A 27 17.52 0.76 -6.19
C GLY A 27 17.57 1.13 -4.69
N ILE A 28 16.49 1.66 -4.14
CA ILE A 28 16.45 2.14 -2.74
C ILE A 28 16.81 1.04 -1.73
N ALA A 29 16.42 -0.21 -1.99
CA ALA A 29 16.74 -1.34 -1.11
C ALA A 29 18.25 -1.64 -1.02
N GLY A 30 19.05 -1.25 -2.02
CA GLY A 30 20.52 -1.34 -2.00
C GLY A 30 21.20 -0.08 -1.47
N ASN A 31 20.46 0.98 -1.16
CA ASN A 31 21.02 2.24 -0.66
C ASN A 31 21.16 2.19 0.86
N ALA A 32 22.40 2.02 1.35
CA ALA A 32 22.66 1.90 2.79
C ALA A 32 22.20 3.13 3.60
N ALA A 33 22.31 4.35 3.04
CA ALA A 33 21.88 5.57 3.70
C ALA A 33 20.34 5.64 3.81
N ALA A 34 19.62 5.26 2.76
CA ALA A 34 18.15 5.18 2.78
C ALA A 34 17.66 4.13 3.78
N MET A 35 18.31 2.97 3.84
CA MET A 35 17.99 1.92 4.81
C MET A 35 18.28 2.35 6.24
N ALA A 36 19.37 3.08 6.49
CA ALA A 36 19.68 3.65 7.79
C ALA A 36 18.63 4.72 8.21
N ALA A 37 18.19 5.56 7.27
CA ALA A 37 17.12 6.52 7.50
C ALA A 37 15.79 5.83 7.86
N SER A 38 15.41 4.76 7.14
CA SER A 38 14.23 3.94 7.46
C SER A 38 14.30 3.39 8.88
N LYS A 39 15.43 2.78 9.24
CA LYS A 39 15.65 2.21 10.58
C LYS A 39 15.61 3.27 11.70
N ALA A 40 16.10 4.48 11.43
CA ALA A 40 16.01 5.58 12.38
C ALA A 40 14.55 6.03 12.61
N LEU A 41 13.72 6.04 11.57
CA LEU A 41 12.29 6.32 11.69
C LEU A 41 11.56 5.21 12.47
N GLU A 42 11.86 3.94 12.18
CA GLU A 42 11.31 2.80 12.94
C GLU A 42 11.64 2.88 14.43
N ALA A 43 12.87 3.27 14.79
CA ALA A 43 13.25 3.45 16.18
C ALA A 43 12.45 4.56 16.89
N LYS A 44 12.17 5.67 16.19
CA LYS A 44 11.30 6.74 16.70
C LYS A 44 9.84 6.28 16.85
N GLN A 45 9.34 5.52 15.89
CA GLN A 45 8.00 4.91 15.96
C GLN A 45 7.89 3.96 17.16
N ALA A 46 8.90 3.13 17.39
CA ALA A 46 8.91 2.22 18.54
C ALA A 46 8.94 3.00 19.88
N ALA A 47 9.70 4.09 19.98
CA ALA A 47 9.71 4.94 21.16
C ALA A 47 8.35 5.60 21.40
N LEU A 48 7.71 6.12 20.34
CA LEU A 48 6.36 6.69 20.42
C LEU A 48 5.32 5.63 20.82
N ALA A 49 5.41 4.42 20.28
CA ALA A 49 4.52 3.32 20.66
C ALA A 49 4.61 2.96 22.14
N ALA A 50 5.84 2.97 22.69
CA ALA A 50 6.07 2.78 24.13
C ALA A 50 5.50 3.94 24.96
N GLU A 51 5.63 5.18 24.50
CA GLU A 51 5.06 6.36 25.14
C GLU A 51 3.52 6.32 25.16
N ILE A 52 2.87 5.96 24.03
CA ILE A 52 1.42 5.78 23.96
C ILE A 52 0.97 4.70 24.95
N SER A 53 1.65 3.55 24.96
CA SER A 53 1.34 2.46 25.89
C SER A 53 1.39 2.91 27.36
N ALA A 54 2.44 3.63 27.73
CA ALA A 54 2.65 4.04 29.12
C ALA A 54 1.71 5.17 29.55
N ASN A 55 1.55 6.20 28.72
CA ASN A 55 0.95 7.46 29.14
C ASN A 55 -0.52 7.59 28.70
N VAL A 56 -0.91 7.00 27.58
CA VAL A 56 -2.27 7.11 27.03
C VAL A 56 -3.12 5.86 27.35
N LEU A 57 -2.50 4.67 27.27
CA LEU A 57 -3.17 3.40 27.48
C LEU A 57 -2.98 2.86 28.92
N SER A 58 -2.50 3.68 29.85
CA SER A 58 -2.33 3.31 31.26
C SER A 58 -1.48 2.05 31.49
N GLY A 59 -0.50 1.79 30.62
CA GLY A 59 0.40 0.63 30.68
C GLY A 59 -0.03 -0.56 29.84
N GLU A 60 -1.18 -0.51 29.17
CA GLU A 60 -1.55 -1.54 28.18
C GLU A 60 -0.67 -1.44 26.94
N THR A 61 -0.31 -2.59 26.37
CA THR A 61 0.55 -2.62 25.17
C THR A 61 -0.22 -2.16 23.95
N LEU A 62 0.31 -1.15 23.24
CA LEU A 62 -0.22 -0.70 21.96
C LEU A 62 -0.07 -1.81 20.91
N ASN A 63 -1.15 -2.17 20.25
CA ASN A 63 -1.13 -3.10 19.13
C ASN A 63 -0.72 -2.37 17.85
N VAL A 64 0.51 -2.61 17.38
CA VAL A 64 1.06 -2.03 16.14
C VAL A 64 1.00 -3.07 15.02
N HIS A 65 0.27 -2.76 13.94
CA HIS A 65 0.13 -3.64 12.78
C HIS A 65 1.21 -3.40 11.73
N TRP A 66 1.49 -2.13 11.44
CA TRP A 66 2.42 -1.73 10.38
C TRP A 66 3.20 -0.49 10.76
N ASN A 67 4.49 -0.50 10.41
CA ASN A 67 5.37 0.65 10.44
C ASN A 67 5.65 1.09 9.01
N LEU A 68 5.30 2.31 8.66
CA LEU A 68 5.51 2.90 7.34
C LEU A 68 6.62 3.95 7.45
N THR A 69 7.65 3.83 6.62
CA THR A 69 8.81 4.74 6.65
C THR A 69 9.19 5.25 5.27
N LEU A 70 8.75 4.60 4.21
CA LEU A 70 9.21 4.87 2.85
C LEU A 70 8.50 6.10 2.23
N ALA A 71 7.22 5.98 1.90
CA ALA A 71 6.41 7.03 1.27
C ALA A 71 5.67 7.90 2.30
N ALA A 72 5.37 7.31 3.45
CA ALA A 72 4.80 7.98 4.61
C ALA A 72 5.62 7.62 5.86
N ASN A 73 5.61 8.46 6.88
CA ASN A 73 6.13 8.14 8.20
C ASN A 73 4.94 8.01 9.14
N ALA A 74 4.46 6.78 9.32
CA ALA A 74 3.25 6.49 10.09
C ALA A 74 3.26 5.09 10.69
N MET A 75 2.46 4.89 11.73
CA MET A 75 2.15 3.58 12.30
C MET A 75 0.66 3.29 12.13
N SER A 76 0.31 2.05 11.74
CA SER A 76 -1.06 1.56 11.82
C SER A 76 -1.22 0.84 13.15
N VAL A 77 -2.12 1.34 14.00
CA VAL A 77 -2.29 0.87 15.37
C VAL A 77 -3.77 0.72 15.73
N ASP A 78 -4.06 -0.05 16.77
CA ASP A 78 -5.40 -0.12 17.36
C ASP A 78 -5.45 0.77 18.61
N LEU A 79 -6.41 1.70 18.66
CA LEU A 79 -6.63 2.62 19.78
C LEU A 79 -8.10 2.67 20.17
N PRO A 80 -8.44 2.89 21.47
CA PRO A 80 -9.78 3.34 21.84
C PRO A 80 -10.09 4.67 21.15
N TYR A 81 -11.29 4.81 20.57
CA TYR A 81 -11.68 5.99 19.79
C TYR A 81 -11.50 7.31 20.58
N GLY A 82 -11.90 7.33 21.86
CA GLY A 82 -11.76 8.49 22.72
C GLY A 82 -10.32 8.86 23.09
N LYS A 83 -9.31 8.04 22.70
CA LYS A 83 -7.90 8.31 22.93
C LYS A 83 -7.15 8.93 21.74
N MET A 84 -7.84 9.13 20.62
CA MET A 84 -7.21 9.67 19.40
C MET A 84 -6.64 11.06 19.62
N ASP A 85 -7.38 11.97 20.25
CA ASP A 85 -6.96 13.33 20.51
C ASP A 85 -5.76 13.40 21.48
N GLU A 86 -5.73 12.52 22.50
CA GLU A 86 -4.59 12.43 23.43
C GLU A 86 -3.32 11.99 22.70
N VAL A 87 -3.42 11.05 21.75
CA VAL A 87 -2.28 10.61 20.93
C VAL A 87 -1.86 11.70 19.94
N GLU A 88 -2.81 12.42 19.35
CA GLU A 88 -2.52 13.52 18.41
C GLU A 88 -1.78 14.68 19.11
N ALA A 89 -2.03 14.90 20.40
CA ALA A 89 -1.35 15.92 21.19
C ALA A 89 0.09 15.56 21.60
N LEU A 90 0.55 14.33 21.37
CA LEU A 90 1.90 13.90 21.70
C LEU A 90 2.94 14.57 20.77
N LYS A 91 4.09 14.86 21.35
CA LYS A 91 5.19 15.47 20.59
C LYS A 91 5.68 14.57 19.47
N GLY A 92 5.76 15.13 18.25
CA GLY A 92 6.22 14.41 17.06
C GLY A 92 5.10 13.69 16.30
N VAL A 93 3.88 13.74 16.80
CA VAL A 93 2.67 13.31 16.08
C VAL A 93 2.16 14.49 15.26
N LYS A 94 1.93 14.25 13.98
CA LYS A 94 1.37 15.23 13.03
C LYS A 94 -0.14 15.16 12.95
N SER A 95 -0.69 13.94 12.93
CA SER A 95 -2.12 13.68 12.87
C SER A 95 -2.45 12.24 13.22
N VAL A 96 -3.67 12.00 13.71
CA VAL A 96 -4.24 10.67 13.91
C VAL A 96 -5.48 10.53 13.05
N MET A 97 -5.51 9.52 12.17
CA MET A 97 -6.58 9.33 11.19
C MET A 97 -7.20 7.95 11.32
N LEU A 98 -8.53 7.87 11.31
CA LEU A 98 -9.24 6.59 11.22
C LEU A 98 -8.88 5.89 9.91
N VAL A 99 -8.64 4.58 10.00
CA VAL A 99 -8.53 3.72 8.83
C VAL A 99 -9.93 3.31 8.40
N PRO A 100 -10.40 3.71 7.19
CA PRO A 100 -11.70 3.30 6.71
C PRO A 100 -11.76 1.79 6.55
N GLN A 101 -12.86 1.19 7.01
CA GLN A 101 -13.14 -0.22 6.74
C GLN A 101 -13.95 -0.31 5.45
N TYR A 102 -13.44 -1.11 4.51
CA TYR A 102 -14.12 -1.43 3.27
C TYR A 102 -14.62 -2.87 3.33
N SER A 103 -15.88 -3.09 3.07
CA SER A 103 -16.43 -4.41 2.79
C SER A 103 -16.50 -4.63 1.29
N ILE A 104 -16.20 -5.85 0.86
CA ILE A 104 -16.46 -6.25 -0.53
C ILE A 104 -17.97 -6.41 -0.64
N ASP A 105 -18.60 -5.61 -1.52
CA ASP A 105 -19.97 -5.82 -1.89
C ASP A 105 -20.05 -7.11 -2.72
N PRO A 106 -20.79 -8.15 -2.29
CA PRO A 106 -20.97 -9.35 -3.08
C PRO A 106 -21.83 -9.02 -4.29
N ARG A 107 -21.20 -8.51 -5.34
CA ARG A 107 -21.88 -8.33 -6.61
C ARG A 107 -22.13 -9.69 -7.24
N GLU A 108 -23.36 -9.89 -7.74
CA GLU A 108 -23.64 -11.00 -8.65
C GLU A 108 -22.61 -10.97 -9.78
N GLN A 109 -22.05 -12.14 -10.11
CA GLN A 109 -21.11 -12.28 -11.22
C GLN A 109 -21.75 -11.74 -12.50
N ALA A 110 -21.41 -10.52 -12.87
CA ALA A 110 -21.70 -10.02 -14.20
C ALA A 110 -20.73 -10.68 -15.18
N ASP A 111 -21.24 -11.23 -16.27
CA ASP A 111 -20.42 -11.71 -17.38
C ASP A 111 -19.55 -10.57 -17.89
N LEU A 112 -18.28 -10.58 -17.49
CA LEU A 112 -17.31 -9.60 -17.91
C LEU A 112 -16.87 -9.91 -19.34
N ASN A 113 -17.46 -9.22 -20.31
CA ASN A 113 -17.07 -9.36 -21.70
C ASN A 113 -15.81 -8.52 -21.98
N THR A 114 -14.64 -9.03 -21.55
CA THR A 114 -13.33 -8.37 -21.73
C THR A 114 -12.94 -8.18 -23.19
N ILE A 115 -13.45 -9.02 -24.10
CA ILE A 115 -13.23 -8.89 -25.56
C ILE A 115 -13.87 -7.59 -26.08
N SER A 116 -15.09 -7.29 -25.66
CA SER A 116 -15.77 -6.04 -26.05
C SER A 116 -15.05 -4.81 -25.48
N SER A 117 -14.56 -4.89 -24.25
CA SER A 117 -13.83 -3.79 -23.61
C SER A 117 -12.49 -3.51 -24.34
N GLY A 118 -11.74 -4.55 -24.68
CA GLY A 118 -10.50 -4.43 -25.44
C GLY A 118 -10.71 -3.78 -26.82
N ASN A 119 -11.77 -4.15 -27.52
CA ASN A 119 -12.12 -3.54 -28.80
C ASN A 119 -12.53 -2.06 -28.66
N MET A 120 -13.28 -1.73 -27.60
CA MET A 120 -13.76 -0.37 -27.34
C MET A 120 -12.58 0.59 -27.10
N ILE A 121 -11.56 0.19 -26.37
CA ILE A 121 -10.38 1.02 -26.07
C ILE A 121 -9.29 0.92 -27.15
N GLY A 122 -9.45 0.07 -28.15
CA GLY A 122 -8.50 -0.08 -29.25
C GLY A 122 -7.18 -0.74 -28.86
N SER A 123 -7.12 -1.53 -27.80
CA SER A 123 -5.89 -2.16 -27.31
C SER A 123 -5.22 -3.06 -28.36
N TYR A 124 -6.00 -3.72 -29.19
CA TYR A 124 -5.49 -4.56 -30.27
C TYR A 124 -4.68 -3.75 -31.31
N ASN A 125 -5.14 -2.54 -31.66
CA ASN A 125 -4.42 -1.67 -32.59
C ASN A 125 -3.07 -1.24 -32.03
N ALA A 126 -3.01 -0.94 -30.72
CA ALA A 126 -1.74 -0.60 -30.06
C ALA A 126 -0.76 -1.79 -30.09
N TRP A 127 -1.24 -3.01 -29.93
CA TRP A 127 -0.40 -4.22 -30.03
C TRP A 127 0.12 -4.46 -31.43
N LEU A 128 -0.70 -4.23 -32.48
CA LEU A 128 -0.27 -4.31 -33.88
C LEU A 128 0.85 -3.31 -34.20
N GLU A 129 0.85 -2.16 -33.55
CA GLU A 129 1.91 -1.14 -33.68
C GLU A 129 3.14 -1.45 -32.82
N GLY A 130 3.12 -2.55 -32.05
CA GLY A 130 4.25 -3.01 -31.23
C GLY A 130 4.24 -2.48 -29.79
N TYR A 131 3.22 -1.77 -29.35
CA TYR A 131 3.09 -1.30 -27.96
C TYR A 131 2.50 -2.41 -27.07
N THR A 132 3.35 -3.34 -26.66
CA THR A 132 2.96 -4.51 -25.85
C THR A 132 3.12 -4.31 -24.36
N GLY A 133 3.65 -3.18 -23.92
CA GLY A 133 3.99 -2.92 -22.53
C GLY A 133 5.25 -3.66 -22.04
N ALA A 134 6.04 -4.26 -22.95
CA ALA A 134 7.25 -4.97 -22.58
C ALA A 134 8.19 -4.08 -21.75
N GLY A 135 8.66 -4.58 -20.58
CA GLY A 135 9.51 -3.83 -19.65
C GLY A 135 8.74 -2.89 -18.70
N SER A 136 7.43 -2.71 -18.88
CA SER A 136 6.60 -1.96 -17.94
C SER A 136 6.34 -2.80 -16.67
N ARG A 137 6.23 -2.11 -15.53
CA ARG A 137 5.81 -2.72 -14.25
C ARG A 137 4.56 -2.02 -13.77
N ILE A 138 3.50 -2.79 -13.54
CA ILE A 138 2.21 -2.29 -13.06
C ILE A 138 1.96 -2.96 -11.71
N ALA A 139 1.68 -2.14 -10.68
CA ALA A 139 1.20 -2.63 -9.40
C ALA A 139 -0.33 -2.54 -9.40
N ILE A 140 -0.98 -3.67 -9.15
CA ILE A 140 -2.43 -3.74 -8.98
C ILE A 140 -2.69 -3.95 -7.51
N VAL A 141 -3.44 -3.01 -6.90
CA VAL A 141 -3.87 -3.09 -5.50
C VAL A 141 -5.34 -3.47 -5.52
N ASP A 142 -5.61 -4.72 -5.15
CA ASP A 142 -6.94 -5.32 -5.23
C ASP A 142 -7.20 -6.20 -3.99
N THR A 143 -8.40 -6.73 -3.86
CA THR A 143 -8.80 -7.67 -2.80
C THR A 143 -8.27 -9.09 -3.00
N GLY A 144 -7.74 -9.40 -4.16
CA GLY A 144 -7.13 -10.68 -4.51
C GLY A 144 -7.06 -10.91 -6.02
N LEU A 145 -6.45 -12.03 -6.38
CA LEU A 145 -6.31 -12.51 -7.75
C LEU A 145 -6.71 -13.97 -7.79
N ASP A 146 -7.64 -14.32 -8.69
CA ASP A 146 -7.92 -15.70 -9.04
C ASP A 146 -6.81 -16.22 -9.96
N SER A 147 -5.77 -16.80 -9.37
CA SER A 147 -4.61 -17.33 -10.11
C SER A 147 -4.95 -18.57 -10.96
N ASP A 148 -6.06 -19.23 -10.66
CA ASP A 148 -6.50 -20.45 -11.36
C ASP A 148 -7.39 -20.11 -12.58
N HIS A 149 -7.73 -18.82 -12.76
CA HIS A 149 -8.51 -18.36 -13.89
C HIS A 149 -7.79 -18.69 -15.23
N PRO A 150 -8.50 -19.22 -16.24
CA PRO A 150 -7.89 -19.60 -17.54
C PRO A 150 -7.02 -18.53 -18.19
N SER A 151 -7.29 -17.24 -17.94
CA SER A 151 -6.49 -16.12 -18.46
C SER A 151 -5.05 -16.09 -17.93
N PHE A 152 -4.73 -16.81 -16.86
CA PHE A 152 -3.37 -16.95 -16.33
C PHE A 152 -2.70 -18.27 -16.70
N ASN A 153 -3.42 -19.15 -17.41
CA ASN A 153 -2.87 -20.41 -17.90
C ASN A 153 -2.06 -20.15 -19.17
N SER A 154 -0.73 -20.24 -19.08
CA SER A 154 0.14 -20.03 -20.23
C SER A 154 -0.13 -20.98 -21.40
N ALA A 155 -0.65 -22.18 -21.14
CA ALA A 155 -1.01 -23.14 -22.17
C ALA A 155 -2.31 -22.78 -22.92
N ALA A 156 -3.12 -21.83 -22.40
CA ALA A 156 -4.34 -21.37 -23.04
C ALA A 156 -4.08 -20.26 -24.08
N PHE A 157 -2.85 -19.77 -24.20
CA PHE A 157 -2.47 -18.69 -25.12
C PHE A 157 -1.64 -19.21 -26.27
N ASP A 158 -2.01 -18.80 -27.50
CA ASP A 158 -1.18 -19.02 -28.68
C ASP A 158 -0.13 -17.90 -28.80
N TYR A 159 1.07 -18.17 -28.32
CA TYR A 159 2.19 -17.22 -28.39
C TYR A 159 2.74 -17.03 -29.81
N SER A 160 2.33 -17.83 -30.79
CA SER A 160 2.74 -17.66 -32.18
C SER A 160 2.20 -16.36 -32.78
N LEU A 161 1.14 -15.81 -32.20
CA LEU A 161 0.54 -14.52 -32.58
C LEU A 161 1.29 -13.31 -31.99
N LEU A 162 2.14 -13.53 -31.00
CA LEU A 162 3.05 -12.48 -30.53
C LEU A 162 4.14 -12.28 -31.58
N VAL A 163 3.89 -11.38 -32.53
CA VAL A 163 4.89 -10.96 -33.47
C VAL A 163 6.07 -10.43 -32.68
N THR A 164 7.17 -11.19 -32.68
CA THR A 164 8.47 -10.73 -32.19
C THR A 164 8.93 -9.60 -33.11
N SER A 165 8.37 -8.42 -32.97
CA SER A 165 8.89 -7.21 -33.60
C SER A 165 10.17 -6.86 -32.87
N THR A 166 11.28 -7.47 -33.26
CA THR A 166 12.61 -6.94 -33.06
C THR A 166 12.73 -5.70 -33.96
N LYS A 167 12.18 -4.57 -33.52
CA LYS A 167 12.62 -3.28 -34.04
C LYS A 167 13.85 -2.88 -33.22
N ASN A 168 15.02 -3.03 -33.86
CA ASN A 168 16.29 -2.43 -33.47
C ASN A 168 16.15 -0.91 -33.26
#